data_164649edb1d87f6cef26e8bf501d764c
#
_entry.id   164649edb1d87f6cef26e8bf501d764c
#
_cell.length_a   1.000
_cell.length_b   1.000
_cell.length_c   1.000
_cell.angle_alpha   90.00
_cell.angle_beta   90.00
_cell.angle_gamma   90.00
#
_symmetry.space_group_name_H-M   'P 1'
#
loop_
_entity.id
_entity.type
_entity.pdbx_description
1 polymer ?
#
loop_
_entity_poly.entity_id
_entity_poly.type
_entity_poly.pdbx_seq_one_letter_code
_entity_poly.pdbx_strand_id
1 'polypeptide(L)'
;MNIRVKKLAIVKDKKAFTLLELTVSLFLLIILTLLLMLIIQTTMMTSKRFLDYSNYEYALAHKKILETYNNSAKVYQEGNYILMKSKDDVEDVRINFRGGRIYIDKFKDSNNFAGYILILKNMKGYSLTQDNDIIHISIVDKSDHKREMFLRVKDEKTDKEK
;
A
#
# COMPACT_ATOMS: atom_id res chain seq x y z
N MET A 1 -48.96 -32.36 70.63
CA MET A 1 -48.91 -31.17 69.79
C MET A 1 -48.19 -31.52 68.49
N ASN A 2 -49.01 -31.87 67.46
CA ASN A 2 -48.48 -32.40 66.19
C ASN A 2 -48.41 -31.24 65.18
N ILE A 3 -47.17 -30.84 64.84
CA ILE A 3 -46.91 -29.82 63.80
C ILE A 3 -46.78 -30.55 62.45
N ARG A 4 -47.85 -30.47 61.63
CA ARG A 4 -47.80 -30.93 60.22
C ARG A 4 -47.00 -29.91 59.39
N VAL A 5 -45.81 -30.29 59.01
CA VAL A 5 -45.00 -29.56 58.02
C VAL A 5 -45.62 -29.81 56.66
N LYS A 6 -46.30 -28.79 56.09
CA LYS A 6 -46.71 -28.77 54.67
C LYS A 6 -45.49 -28.68 53.79
N LYS A 7 -45.15 -29.75 53.12
CA LYS A 7 -44.21 -29.72 51.96
C LYS A 7 -44.84 -28.88 50.86
N LEU A 8 -44.38 -27.68 50.65
CA LEU A 8 -44.63 -26.91 49.44
C LEU A 8 -43.95 -27.63 48.25
N ALA A 9 -44.78 -28.29 47.46
CA ALA A 9 -44.34 -28.82 46.18
C ALA A 9 -44.08 -27.61 45.24
N ILE A 10 -42.79 -27.33 44.99
CA ILE A 10 -42.40 -26.38 43.95
C ILE A 10 -42.73 -27.08 42.62
N VAL A 11 -43.89 -26.72 42.06
CA VAL A 11 -44.27 -27.10 40.70
C VAL A 11 -43.30 -26.33 39.77
N LYS A 12 -42.27 -27.04 39.32
CA LYS A 12 -41.36 -26.54 38.31
C LYS A 12 -42.14 -26.49 36.99
N ASP A 13 -42.67 -25.30 36.68
CA ASP A 13 -43.37 -25.05 35.41
C ASP A 13 -42.35 -25.31 34.26
N LYS A 14 -42.41 -26.50 33.72
CA LYS A 14 -41.72 -26.84 32.48
C LYS A 14 -42.58 -26.24 31.37
N LYS A 15 -42.32 -24.97 31.04
CA LYS A 15 -42.86 -24.38 29.84
C LYS A 15 -42.28 -25.13 28.66
N ALA A 16 -43.07 -25.97 28.05
CA ALA A 16 -42.69 -26.62 26.80
C ALA A 16 -42.57 -25.52 25.75
N PHE A 17 -41.46 -25.50 25.04
CA PHE A 17 -41.29 -24.61 23.89
C PHE A 17 -42.44 -24.81 22.94
N THR A 18 -43.12 -23.71 22.58
CA THR A 18 -44.21 -23.79 21.61
C THR A 18 -43.61 -23.94 20.22
N LEU A 19 -44.34 -24.62 19.34
CA LEU A 19 -43.91 -24.80 17.93
C LEU A 19 -43.61 -23.44 17.26
N LEU A 20 -44.35 -22.43 17.65
CA LEU A 20 -44.16 -21.05 17.18
C LEU A 20 -42.83 -20.46 17.61
N GLU A 21 -42.42 -20.64 18.88
CA GLU A 21 -41.12 -20.16 19.38
C GLU A 21 -39.97 -20.85 18.64
N LEU A 22 -40.10 -22.13 18.34
CA LEU A 22 -39.10 -22.89 17.60
C LEU A 22 -38.97 -22.39 16.17
N THR A 23 -40.07 -22.13 15.47
CA THR A 23 -40.04 -21.58 14.10
C THR A 23 -39.48 -20.17 14.04
N VAL A 24 -39.84 -19.31 14.98
CA VAL A 24 -39.30 -17.95 15.07
C VAL A 24 -37.78 -17.98 15.37
N SER A 25 -37.35 -18.82 16.30
CA SER A 25 -35.93 -18.98 16.61
C SER A 25 -35.11 -19.48 15.42
N LEU A 26 -35.66 -20.45 14.67
CA LEU A 26 -35.03 -20.96 13.44
C LEU A 26 -34.91 -19.87 12.37
N PHE A 27 -35.95 -19.05 12.19
CA PHE A 27 -35.97 -17.96 11.24
C PHE A 27 -34.95 -16.88 11.61
N LEU A 28 -34.86 -16.50 12.90
CA LEU A 28 -33.86 -15.56 13.40
C LEU A 28 -32.44 -16.10 13.21
N LEU A 29 -32.22 -17.40 13.43
CA LEU A 29 -30.92 -18.04 13.23
C LEU A 29 -30.48 -17.97 11.76
N ILE A 30 -31.41 -18.19 10.82
CA ILE A 30 -31.13 -18.05 9.39
C ILE A 30 -30.75 -16.62 9.04
N ILE A 31 -31.49 -15.62 9.52
CA ILE A 31 -31.16 -14.21 9.28
C ILE A 31 -29.77 -13.87 9.83
N LEU A 32 -29.48 -14.31 11.06
CA LEU A 32 -28.21 -14.05 11.72
C LEU A 32 -27.02 -14.68 10.95
N THR A 33 -27.19 -15.90 10.44
CA THR A 33 -26.16 -16.57 9.63
C THR A 33 -25.92 -15.86 8.30
N LEU A 34 -26.97 -15.36 7.64
CA LEU A 34 -26.85 -14.58 6.41
C LEU A 34 -26.14 -13.24 6.66
N LEU A 35 -26.46 -12.55 7.76
CA LEU A 35 -25.77 -11.31 8.14
C LEU A 35 -24.28 -11.56 8.43
N LEU A 36 -23.95 -12.63 9.17
CA LEU A 36 -22.56 -13.01 9.42
C LEU A 36 -21.81 -13.29 8.13
N MET A 37 -22.44 -14.01 7.19
CA MET A 37 -21.81 -14.30 5.89
C MET A 37 -21.52 -13.02 5.10
N LEU A 38 -22.46 -12.06 5.09
CA LEU A 38 -22.23 -10.75 4.45
C LEU A 38 -21.08 -9.97 5.11
N ILE A 39 -21.01 -9.97 6.44
CA ILE A 39 -19.91 -9.30 7.17
C ILE A 39 -18.56 -9.94 6.80
N ILE A 40 -18.46 -11.26 6.76
CA ILE A 40 -17.24 -11.97 6.39
C ILE A 40 -16.84 -11.63 4.94
N GLN A 41 -17.78 -11.65 3.99
CA GLN A 41 -17.52 -11.32 2.60
C GLN A 41 -17.02 -9.88 2.43
N THR A 42 -17.70 -8.91 3.06
CA THR A 42 -17.29 -7.49 3.00
C THR A 42 -15.92 -7.27 3.64
N THR A 43 -15.64 -7.94 4.77
CA THR A 43 -14.34 -7.88 5.43
C THR A 43 -13.23 -8.45 4.55
N MET A 44 -13.45 -9.58 3.90
CA MET A 44 -12.49 -10.18 2.96
C MET A 44 -12.22 -9.29 1.75
N MET A 45 -13.28 -8.69 1.16
CA MET A 45 -13.11 -7.75 0.03
C MET A 45 -12.32 -6.50 0.44
N THR A 46 -12.63 -5.95 1.61
CA THR A 46 -11.93 -4.78 2.15
C THR A 46 -10.48 -5.12 2.47
N SER A 47 -10.22 -6.27 3.09
CA SER A 47 -8.86 -6.75 3.38
C SER A 47 -8.03 -6.91 2.11
N LYS A 48 -8.60 -7.47 1.03
CA LYS A 48 -7.90 -7.55 -0.26
C LYS A 48 -7.53 -6.17 -0.81
N ARG A 49 -8.41 -5.18 -0.70
CA ARG A 49 -8.13 -3.80 -1.13
C ARG A 49 -7.03 -3.14 -0.28
N PHE A 50 -7.00 -3.42 1.03
CA PHE A 50 -5.92 -2.96 1.91
C PHE A 50 -4.59 -3.68 1.64
N LEU A 51 -4.62 -4.93 1.20
CA LEU A 51 -3.42 -5.66 0.76
C LEU A 51 -2.87 -5.14 -0.58
N ASP A 52 -3.67 -4.43 -1.37
CA ASP A 52 -3.21 -3.63 -2.51
C ASP A 52 -2.45 -2.33 -2.11
N TYR A 53 -1.98 -2.28 -0.86
CA TYR A 53 -1.12 -1.22 -0.36
C TYR A 53 0.14 -1.03 -1.23
N SER A 54 0.59 -2.09 -1.88
CA SER A 54 1.71 -2.04 -2.83
C SER A 54 1.42 -1.10 -4.01
N ASN A 55 0.17 -1.04 -4.50
CA ASN A 55 -0.24 -0.12 -5.56
C ASN A 55 -0.17 1.34 -5.11
N TYR A 56 -0.59 1.60 -3.87
CA TYR A 56 -0.55 2.94 -3.29
C TYR A 56 0.89 3.41 -3.02
N GLU A 57 1.73 2.56 -2.42
CA GLU A 57 3.16 2.85 -2.21
C GLU A 57 3.85 3.16 -3.55
N TYR A 58 3.57 2.36 -4.59
CA TYR A 58 4.13 2.59 -5.91
C TYR A 58 3.64 3.91 -6.52
N ALA A 59 2.35 4.24 -6.41
CA ALA A 59 1.81 5.50 -6.91
C ALA A 59 2.45 6.72 -6.23
N LEU A 60 2.68 6.64 -4.91
CA LEU A 60 3.40 7.68 -4.17
C LEU A 60 4.86 7.78 -4.61
N ALA A 61 5.53 6.64 -4.79
CA ALA A 61 6.90 6.59 -5.29
C ALA A 61 7.01 7.23 -6.67
N HIS A 62 6.10 6.84 -7.58
CA HIS A 62 6.02 7.40 -8.93
C HIS A 62 5.81 8.91 -8.91
N LYS A 63 4.83 9.37 -8.12
CA LYS A 63 4.56 10.81 -7.94
C LYS A 63 5.82 11.54 -7.46
N LYS A 64 6.50 11.00 -6.44
CA LYS A 64 7.70 11.64 -5.87
C LYS A 64 8.86 11.72 -6.87
N ILE A 65 9.07 10.65 -7.65
CA ILE A 65 10.08 10.63 -8.72
C ILE A 65 9.75 11.69 -9.78
N LEU A 66 8.49 11.77 -10.22
CA LEU A 66 8.05 12.77 -11.21
C LEU A 66 8.15 14.21 -10.68
N GLU A 67 7.80 14.48 -9.43
CA GLU A 67 8.00 15.79 -8.81
C GLU A 67 9.47 16.20 -8.83
N THR A 68 10.35 15.28 -8.45
CA THR A 68 11.80 15.54 -8.47
C THR A 68 12.30 15.75 -9.91
N TYR A 69 11.84 14.91 -10.84
CA TYR A 69 12.16 15.04 -12.27
C TYR A 69 11.74 16.39 -12.86
N ASN A 70 10.52 16.85 -12.55
CA ASN A 70 10.01 18.13 -13.07
C ASN A 70 10.79 19.34 -12.54
N ASN A 71 11.29 19.25 -11.33
CA ASN A 71 12.09 20.29 -10.69
C ASN A 71 13.59 20.25 -11.07
N SER A 72 13.99 19.26 -11.87
CA SER A 72 15.37 19.07 -12.27
C SER A 72 15.66 19.69 -13.63
N ALA A 73 16.80 20.37 -13.75
CA ALA A 73 17.33 20.92 -14.99
C ALA A 73 18.05 19.83 -15.81
N LYS A 74 18.81 18.97 -15.13
CA LYS A 74 19.54 17.86 -15.76
C LYS A 74 19.10 16.54 -15.14
N VAL A 75 18.91 15.53 -15.98
CA VAL A 75 18.55 14.16 -15.56
C VAL A 75 19.30 13.17 -16.43
N TYR A 76 20.10 12.32 -15.83
CA TYR A 76 20.82 11.27 -16.53
C TYR A 76 21.05 10.04 -15.64
N GLN A 77 21.25 8.90 -16.27
CA GLN A 77 21.61 7.68 -15.57
C GLN A 77 23.13 7.60 -15.41
N GLU A 78 23.58 7.24 -14.24
CA GLU A 78 24.99 6.94 -13.97
C GLU A 78 25.08 5.63 -13.19
N GLY A 79 25.55 4.58 -13.88
CA GLY A 79 25.61 3.25 -13.28
C GLY A 79 24.23 2.76 -12.80
N ASN A 80 24.09 2.58 -11.51
CA ASN A 80 22.88 2.00 -10.88
C ASN A 80 22.01 3.04 -10.17
N TYR A 81 22.15 4.31 -10.53
CA TYR A 81 21.35 5.41 -9.99
C TYR A 81 21.01 6.43 -11.08
N ILE A 82 20.01 7.25 -10.79
CA ILE A 82 19.63 8.39 -11.63
C ILE A 82 20.02 9.66 -10.90
N LEU A 83 20.83 10.47 -11.52
CA LEU A 83 21.18 11.78 -11.00
C LEU A 83 20.25 12.84 -11.58
N MET A 84 19.73 13.68 -10.71
CA MET A 84 18.83 14.78 -11.03
C MET A 84 19.38 16.06 -10.40
N LYS A 85 19.82 17.00 -11.22
CA LYS A 85 20.33 18.30 -10.77
C LYS A 85 19.20 19.31 -10.72
N SER A 86 19.10 20.02 -9.60
CA SER A 86 18.07 21.05 -9.42
C SER A 86 18.22 22.20 -10.42
N LYS A 87 17.11 22.87 -10.74
CA LYS A 87 17.10 24.11 -11.54
C LYS A 87 17.72 25.30 -10.77
N ASP A 88 17.60 25.27 -9.46
CA ASP A 88 17.99 26.37 -8.58
C ASP A 88 19.37 26.16 -7.94
N ASP A 89 20.12 25.14 -8.36
CA ASP A 89 21.42 24.71 -7.79
C ASP A 89 21.43 24.51 -6.25
N VAL A 90 20.25 24.36 -5.64
CA VAL A 90 20.13 24.27 -4.19
C VAL A 90 20.42 22.87 -3.68
N GLU A 91 19.89 21.84 -4.36
CA GLU A 91 20.06 20.45 -3.95
C GLU A 91 20.08 19.51 -5.15
N ASP A 92 21.15 18.77 -5.31
CA ASP A 92 21.20 17.63 -6.24
C ASP A 92 20.55 16.40 -5.61
N VAL A 93 19.88 15.61 -6.43
CA VAL A 93 19.15 14.42 -6.01
C VAL A 93 19.67 13.20 -6.75
N ARG A 94 19.96 12.15 -6.01
CA ARG A 94 20.32 10.84 -6.56
C ARG A 94 19.27 9.81 -6.19
N ILE A 95 18.63 9.21 -7.19
CA ILE A 95 17.68 8.11 -6.99
C ILE A 95 18.46 6.81 -7.07
N ASN A 96 18.52 6.11 -5.96
CA ASN A 96 19.25 4.86 -5.81
C ASN A 96 18.32 3.67 -5.74
N PHE A 97 18.75 2.59 -6.39
CA PHE A 97 18.09 1.30 -6.41
C PHE A 97 19.02 0.28 -5.74
N ARG A 98 18.73 -0.12 -4.51
CA ARG A 98 19.59 -1.05 -3.78
C ARG A 98 18.83 -1.85 -2.74
N GLY A 99 19.13 -3.14 -2.64
CA GLY A 99 18.60 -4.01 -1.57
C GLY A 99 17.07 -4.11 -1.54
N GLY A 100 16.41 -4.13 -2.71
CA GLY A 100 14.95 -4.18 -2.78
C GLY A 100 14.26 -2.89 -2.32
N ARG A 101 14.97 -1.75 -2.39
CA ARG A 101 14.46 -0.43 -1.99
C ARG A 101 14.83 0.63 -3.01
N ILE A 102 13.98 1.66 -3.12
CA ILE A 102 14.28 2.91 -3.84
C ILE A 102 14.36 4.02 -2.81
N TYR A 103 15.43 4.77 -2.85
CA TYR A 103 15.61 5.93 -1.99
C TYR A 103 16.23 7.09 -2.74
N ILE A 104 15.91 8.27 -2.32
CA ILE A 104 16.48 9.52 -2.79
C ILE A 104 17.54 9.95 -1.80
N ASP A 105 18.78 10.10 -2.26
CA ASP A 105 19.80 10.83 -1.55
C ASP A 105 19.80 12.28 -2.02
N LYS A 106 19.85 13.19 -1.08
CA LYS A 106 19.97 14.63 -1.32
C LYS A 106 21.38 15.08 -1.03
N PHE A 107 21.91 15.90 -1.93
CA PHE A 107 23.22 16.49 -1.80
C PHE A 107 23.13 18.00 -1.92
N LYS A 108 23.75 18.69 -0.99
CA LYS A 108 23.95 20.14 -1.06
C LYS A 108 25.33 20.41 -1.67
N ASP A 109 25.41 21.31 -2.65
CA ASP A 109 26.65 21.66 -3.33
C ASP A 109 27.38 20.45 -3.97
N SER A 110 26.65 19.54 -4.60
CA SER A 110 27.13 18.35 -5.34
C SER A 110 27.86 17.28 -4.50
N ASN A 111 28.39 17.58 -3.31
CA ASN A 111 29.22 16.67 -2.52
C ASN A 111 28.77 16.49 -1.07
N ASN A 112 28.02 17.42 -0.50
CA ASN A 112 27.61 17.35 0.90
C ASN A 112 26.28 16.61 1.04
N PHE A 113 26.31 15.40 1.61
CA PHE A 113 25.10 14.63 1.89
C PHE A 113 24.17 15.39 2.83
N ALA A 114 22.95 15.68 2.38
CA ALA A 114 21.95 16.45 3.11
C ALA A 114 20.83 15.58 3.72
N GLY A 115 20.77 14.31 3.35
CA GLY A 115 19.79 13.36 3.87
C GLY A 115 19.29 12.38 2.82
N TYR A 116 18.46 11.44 3.27
CA TYR A 116 17.81 10.50 2.36
C TYR A 116 16.32 10.36 2.64
N ILE A 117 15.56 9.98 1.62
CA ILE A 117 14.13 9.69 1.70
C ILE A 117 13.91 8.31 1.13
N LEU A 118 13.38 7.39 1.94
CA LEU A 118 12.92 6.09 1.44
C LEU A 118 11.62 6.29 0.66
N ILE A 119 11.62 5.90 -0.62
CA ILE A 119 10.46 6.06 -1.51
C ILE A 119 9.66 4.77 -1.60
N LEU A 120 10.36 3.65 -1.83
CA LEU A 120 9.73 2.35 -2.01
C LEU A 120 10.56 1.28 -1.33
N LYS A 121 9.88 0.34 -0.70
CA LYS A 121 10.47 -0.83 -0.05
C LYS A 121 9.87 -2.12 -0.62
N ASN A 122 10.49 -3.24 -0.28
CA ASN A 122 9.93 -4.56 -0.58
C ASN A 122 9.84 -4.91 -2.07
N MET A 123 10.77 -4.40 -2.89
CA MET A 123 10.91 -4.86 -4.27
C MET A 123 11.58 -6.22 -4.32
N LYS A 124 11.14 -7.08 -5.21
CA LYS A 124 11.78 -8.36 -5.55
C LYS A 124 12.96 -8.14 -6.51
N GLY A 125 12.81 -7.21 -7.43
CA GLY A 125 13.84 -6.87 -8.39
C GLY A 125 13.59 -5.52 -9.05
N TYR A 126 14.62 -5.04 -9.74
CA TYR A 126 14.53 -3.85 -10.57
C TYR A 126 15.50 -3.99 -11.75
N SER A 127 15.22 -3.28 -12.83
CA SER A 127 16.19 -3.01 -13.88
C SER A 127 16.16 -1.53 -14.24
N LEU A 128 17.34 -0.99 -14.49
CA LEU A 128 17.54 0.39 -14.90
C LEU A 128 18.35 0.35 -16.18
N THR A 129 17.78 0.84 -17.27
CA THR A 129 18.44 0.89 -18.57
C THR A 129 18.19 2.25 -19.19
N GLN A 130 19.22 2.76 -19.88
CA GLN A 130 19.10 3.97 -20.68
C GLN A 130 19.29 3.58 -22.15
N ASP A 131 18.31 3.96 -22.96
CA ASP A 131 18.36 3.83 -24.41
C ASP A 131 18.15 5.22 -25.02
N ASN A 132 19.20 5.72 -25.69
CA ASN A 132 19.23 7.09 -26.19
C ASN A 132 18.87 8.11 -25.08
N ASP A 133 17.77 8.85 -25.29
CA ASP A 133 17.27 9.88 -24.38
C ASP A 133 16.25 9.37 -23.35
N ILE A 134 16.00 8.08 -23.27
CA ILE A 134 14.98 7.49 -22.40
C ILE A 134 15.63 6.60 -21.36
N ILE A 135 15.37 6.90 -20.10
CA ILE A 135 15.70 6.06 -18.96
C ILE A 135 14.48 5.19 -18.64
N HIS A 136 14.63 3.90 -18.80
CA HIS A 136 13.61 2.92 -18.48
C HIS A 136 13.87 2.30 -17.11
N ILE A 137 12.91 2.44 -16.23
CA ILE A 137 12.91 1.90 -14.87
C ILE A 137 11.85 0.81 -14.83
N SER A 138 12.25 -0.43 -14.60
CA SER A 138 11.33 -1.54 -14.37
C SER A 138 11.49 -2.04 -12.95
N ILE A 139 10.38 -2.20 -12.24
CA ILE A 139 10.30 -2.62 -10.84
C ILE A 139 9.39 -3.83 -10.76
N VAL A 140 9.84 -4.87 -10.06
CA VAL A 140 9.04 -6.05 -9.74
C VAL A 140 8.76 -6.03 -8.25
N ASP A 141 7.50 -6.02 -7.86
CA ASP A 141 7.08 -6.07 -6.47
C ASP A 141 7.12 -7.51 -5.91
N LYS A 142 6.84 -7.69 -4.62
CA LYS A 142 6.83 -9.02 -3.99
C LYS A 142 5.74 -9.95 -4.54
N SER A 143 4.72 -9.38 -5.16
CA SER A 143 3.60 -10.12 -5.77
C SER A 143 3.82 -10.42 -7.24
N ASP A 144 5.06 -10.24 -7.73
CA ASP A 144 5.47 -10.42 -9.13
C ASP A 144 4.79 -9.48 -10.13
N HIS A 145 4.17 -8.39 -9.67
CA HIS A 145 3.65 -7.38 -10.57
C HIS A 145 4.81 -6.52 -11.09
N LYS A 146 4.92 -6.47 -12.40
CA LYS A 146 5.89 -5.63 -13.10
C LYS A 146 5.30 -4.23 -13.32
N ARG A 147 6.07 -3.20 -12.98
CA ARG A 147 5.72 -1.80 -13.16
C ARG A 147 6.84 -1.08 -13.87
N GLU A 148 6.48 -0.27 -14.81
CA GLU A 148 7.44 0.41 -15.67
C GLU A 148 7.24 1.92 -15.62
N MET A 149 8.35 2.64 -15.68
CA MET A 149 8.39 4.10 -15.74
C MET A 149 9.45 4.51 -16.75
N PHE A 150 9.13 5.55 -17.51
CA PHE A 150 10.03 6.11 -18.50
C PHE A 150 10.29 7.57 -18.15
N LEU A 151 11.56 7.94 -18.09
CA LEU A 151 12.00 9.31 -17.88
C LEU A 151 12.87 9.72 -19.07
N ARG A 152 12.66 10.91 -19.57
CA ARG A 152 13.54 11.45 -20.60
C ARG A 152 14.79 12.05 -19.97
N VAL A 153 15.94 11.81 -20.58
CA VAL A 153 17.20 12.51 -20.25
C VAL A 153 16.99 14.01 -20.48
N LYS A 154 17.41 14.82 -19.54
CA LYS A 154 17.37 16.27 -19.67
C LYS A 154 18.80 16.80 -19.65
N ASP A 155 19.15 17.57 -20.68
CA ASP A 155 20.38 18.36 -20.75
C ASP A 155 20.02 19.84 -20.83
N GLU A 156 20.82 20.69 -20.20
CA GLU A 156 20.61 22.15 -20.16
C GLU A 156 20.40 22.84 -21.53
N LYS A 157 20.81 22.15 -22.60
CA LYS A 157 20.75 22.72 -23.97
C LYS A 157 19.37 22.62 -24.62
N THR A 158 18.47 21.73 -24.14
CA THR A 158 17.21 21.42 -24.81
C THR A 158 16.06 22.39 -24.45
N ASP A 159 16.18 23.14 -23.34
CA ASP A 159 15.11 24.07 -22.90
C ASP A 159 15.26 25.51 -23.45
N LYS A 160 16.29 25.81 -24.26
CA LYS A 160 16.48 27.15 -24.86
C LYS A 160 15.92 27.28 -26.27
N GLU A 161 15.32 26.24 -26.85
CA GLU A 161 14.74 26.23 -28.21
C GLU A 161 13.20 26.13 -28.21
N LYS A 162 12.51 26.63 -27.21
CA LYS A 162 11.04 26.80 -27.31
C LYS A 162 10.62 28.18 -26.91
#